data_39ce2c4d26b7cabae6a49b36e9b82b48
#
_entry.id   39ce2c4d26b7cabae6a49b36e9b82b48
#
_cell.length_a   1.000
_cell.length_b   1.000
_cell.length_c   1.000
_cell.angle_alpha   90.00
_cell.angle_beta   90.00
_cell.angle_gamma   90.00
#
_symmetry.space_group_name_H-M   'P 1'
#
loop_
_entity.id
_entity.type
_entity.pdbx_description
1 polymer ?
#
loop_
_entity_poly.entity_id
_entity_poly.type
_entity_poly.pdbx_seq_one_letter_code
_entity_poly.pdbx_strand_id
1 'polypeptide(L)'
;RTGFIQVRGFKEGMRRTFGGLFSKKGDAGKDGMSSFQALATAIAAQVGTGNIAGAATAIAIGGPGAIFWMWVAAFLGMATIYCEAIMAQKYKKIGKDGVVTGGPVYYIRAAFQGVFGKVLAAIFAVLLIFALGFMGNAVQSNSIAASFHTAFGIPQWITGIVIAVICLFIFTGGMKRIAKV
;
A
#
# COMPACT_ATOMS: atom_id res chain seq x y z
N ARG A 1 -19.12 1.99 -14.15
CA ARG A 1 -18.83 1.12 -15.32
C ARG A 1 -17.43 1.42 -15.81
N THR A 2 -16.45 0.61 -15.42
CA THR A 2 -15.03 0.81 -15.76
C THR A 2 -14.71 0.38 -17.21
N GLY A 3 -15.60 -0.34 -17.89
CA GLY A 3 -15.45 -0.74 -19.29
C GLY A 3 -14.15 -1.50 -19.57
N PHE A 4 -13.84 -2.50 -18.77
CA PHE A 4 -12.59 -3.27 -18.85
C PHE A 4 -11.33 -2.39 -18.88
N ILE A 5 -11.22 -1.49 -17.90
CA ILE A 5 -10.09 -0.56 -17.78
C ILE A 5 -8.74 -1.30 -17.75
N GLN A 6 -8.72 -2.54 -17.28
CA GLN A 6 -7.54 -3.40 -17.25
C GLN A 6 -6.91 -3.56 -18.64
N VAL A 7 -7.73 -3.66 -19.68
CA VAL A 7 -7.28 -3.82 -21.07
C VAL A 7 -7.10 -2.45 -21.74
N ARG A 8 -8.10 -1.57 -21.62
CA ARG A 8 -8.10 -0.26 -22.29
C ARG A 8 -7.02 0.68 -21.76
N GLY A 9 -6.78 0.65 -20.44
CA GLY A 9 -5.80 1.50 -19.77
C GLY A 9 -4.38 0.92 -19.76
N PHE A 10 -4.19 -0.34 -20.17
CA PHE A 10 -2.93 -1.04 -20.03
C PHE A 10 -1.77 -0.32 -20.72
N LYS A 11 -1.93 0.03 -22.00
CA LYS A 11 -0.89 0.73 -22.78
C LYS A 11 -0.50 2.07 -22.15
N GLU A 12 -1.49 2.84 -21.71
CA GLU A 12 -1.25 4.14 -21.08
C GLU A 12 -0.61 3.97 -19.69
N GLY A 13 -1.07 2.98 -18.91
CA GLY A 13 -0.46 2.64 -17.63
C GLY A 13 1.02 2.26 -17.78
N MET A 14 1.34 1.37 -18.72
CA MET A 14 2.71 0.98 -19.01
C MET A 14 3.57 2.15 -19.46
N ARG A 15 3.04 3.02 -20.33
CA ARG A 15 3.76 4.21 -20.79
C ARG A 15 4.08 5.16 -19.64
N ARG A 16 3.13 5.41 -18.73
CA ARG A 16 3.33 6.30 -17.58
C ARG A 16 4.25 5.71 -16.53
N THR A 17 4.18 4.41 -16.30
CA THR A 17 5.02 3.72 -15.33
C THR A 17 6.47 3.66 -15.79
N PHE A 18 6.70 3.15 -17.01
CA PHE A 18 8.04 2.94 -17.52
C PHE A 18 8.61 4.13 -18.30
N GLY A 19 7.78 4.95 -18.94
CA GLY A 19 8.22 6.17 -19.62
C GLY A 19 8.80 7.22 -18.67
N GLY A 20 8.35 7.25 -17.41
CA GLY A 20 8.90 8.12 -16.37
C GLY A 20 10.23 7.64 -15.76
N LEU A 21 10.55 6.34 -15.86
CA LEU A 21 11.79 5.76 -15.34
C LEU A 21 13.06 6.30 -16.04
N PHE A 22 12.95 6.59 -17.34
CA PHE A 22 14.06 7.09 -18.16
C PHE A 22 14.04 8.60 -18.37
N SER A 23 12.97 9.29 -17.92
CA SER A 23 12.85 10.74 -18.02
C SER A 23 13.27 11.40 -16.70
N LYS A 24 14.35 12.16 -16.72
CA LYS A 24 14.82 13.01 -15.60
C LYS A 24 13.82 14.14 -15.22
N LYS A 25 12.73 14.31 -15.95
CA LYS A 25 11.67 15.30 -15.73
C LYS A 25 10.39 14.64 -15.21
N GLY A 26 10.46 13.97 -14.09
CA GLY A 26 9.27 13.71 -13.30
C GLY A 26 9.02 14.95 -12.44
N ASP A 27 8.18 15.88 -12.92
CA ASP A 27 7.71 17.00 -12.13
C ASP A 27 6.97 16.49 -10.87
N ALA A 28 7.74 16.24 -9.83
CA ALA A 28 7.20 16.34 -8.49
C ALA A 28 6.97 17.84 -8.28
N GLY A 29 5.71 18.29 -8.25
CA GLY A 29 5.40 19.63 -7.73
C GLY A 29 6.14 19.82 -6.39
N LYS A 30 6.40 21.05 -5.99
CA LYS A 30 7.31 21.43 -4.88
C LYS A 30 7.21 20.58 -3.60
N ASP A 31 6.10 19.81 -3.42
CA ASP A 31 5.83 18.95 -2.25
C ASP A 31 5.25 17.57 -2.59
N GLY A 32 5.27 17.15 -3.86
CA GLY A 32 4.72 15.86 -4.31
C GLY A 32 5.80 14.80 -4.52
N MET A 33 5.41 13.52 -4.40
CA MET A 33 6.22 12.39 -4.84
C MET A 33 6.20 12.27 -6.37
N SER A 34 7.34 11.89 -6.98
CA SER A 34 7.36 11.55 -8.41
C SER A 34 6.46 10.32 -8.67
N SER A 35 6.00 10.14 -9.92
CA SER A 35 5.18 8.98 -10.28
C SER A 35 5.87 7.66 -9.96
N PHE A 36 7.18 7.58 -10.10
CA PHE A 36 7.97 6.41 -9.74
C PHE A 36 8.01 6.19 -8.21
N GLN A 37 8.24 7.24 -7.43
CA GLN A 37 8.21 7.15 -5.98
C GLN A 37 6.83 6.73 -5.45
N ALA A 38 5.77 7.27 -6.03
CA ALA A 38 4.40 6.89 -5.68
C ALA A 38 4.13 5.41 -5.99
N LEU A 39 4.59 4.92 -7.15
CA LEU A 39 4.48 3.51 -7.52
C LEU A 39 5.30 2.62 -6.60
N ALA A 40 6.57 2.97 -6.35
CA ALA A 40 7.46 2.20 -5.49
C ALA A 40 6.90 2.11 -4.06
N THR A 41 6.41 3.22 -3.51
CA THR A 41 5.77 3.26 -2.19
C THR A 41 4.49 2.41 -2.14
N ALA A 42 3.66 2.46 -3.19
CA ALA A 42 2.46 1.65 -3.28
C ALA A 42 2.78 0.16 -3.35
N ILE A 43 3.78 -0.25 -4.14
CA ILE A 43 4.24 -1.64 -4.22
C ILE A 43 4.79 -2.08 -2.87
N ALA A 44 5.66 -1.29 -2.25
CA ALA A 44 6.24 -1.61 -0.95
C ALA A 44 5.19 -1.75 0.16
N ALA A 45 4.11 -0.97 0.10
CA ALA A 45 3.00 -1.08 1.04
C ALA A 45 2.12 -2.32 0.81
N GLN A 46 2.07 -2.85 -0.41
CA GLN A 46 1.22 -3.99 -0.78
C GLN A 46 1.95 -5.34 -0.71
N VAL A 47 3.26 -5.35 -0.92
CA VAL A 47 4.06 -6.58 -0.89
C VAL A 47 4.53 -6.82 0.55
N GLY A 48 3.95 -7.82 1.18
CA GLY A 48 4.29 -8.26 2.52
C GLY A 48 4.61 -9.74 2.57
N THR A 49 4.98 -10.23 3.74
CA THR A 49 5.25 -11.66 3.99
C THR A 49 4.05 -12.55 3.66
N GLY A 50 2.82 -12.03 3.80
CA GLY A 50 1.59 -12.71 3.42
C GLY A 50 1.51 -13.04 1.94
N ASN A 51 2.11 -12.25 1.06
CA ASN A 51 2.10 -12.52 -0.38
C ASN A 51 2.98 -13.73 -0.72
N ILE A 52 4.05 -13.97 0.02
CA ILE A 52 4.95 -15.11 -0.17
C ILE A 52 4.38 -16.35 0.55
N ALA A 53 4.16 -16.24 1.86
CA ALA A 53 3.65 -17.34 2.68
C ALA A 53 2.24 -17.75 2.28
N GLY A 54 1.36 -16.78 1.98
CA GLY A 54 0.00 -17.04 1.53
C GLY A 54 -0.06 -17.73 0.17
N ALA A 55 0.80 -17.33 -0.77
CA ALA A 55 0.90 -18.00 -2.06
C ALA A 55 1.43 -19.44 -1.90
N ALA A 56 2.47 -19.64 -1.08
CA ALA A 56 2.99 -20.98 -0.79
C ALA A 56 1.92 -21.88 -0.15
N THR A 57 1.17 -21.36 0.82
CA THR A 57 0.07 -22.09 1.47
C THR A 57 -1.05 -22.41 0.48
N ALA A 58 -1.43 -21.47 -0.37
CA ALA A 58 -2.45 -21.68 -1.38
C ALA A 58 -2.05 -22.79 -2.37
N ILE A 59 -0.78 -22.84 -2.78
CA ILE A 59 -0.26 -23.90 -3.65
C ILE A 59 -0.24 -25.24 -2.89
N ALA A 60 0.18 -25.26 -1.64
CA ALA A 60 0.24 -26.48 -0.83
C ALA A 60 -1.13 -27.12 -0.62
N ILE A 61 -2.18 -26.31 -0.44
CA ILE A 61 -3.56 -26.78 -0.19
C ILE A 61 -4.32 -27.01 -1.51
N GLY A 62 -4.22 -26.07 -2.45
CA GLY A 62 -5.01 -26.03 -3.68
C GLY A 62 -4.28 -26.57 -4.92
N GLY A 63 -3.02 -26.96 -4.77
CA GLY A 63 -2.20 -27.42 -5.90
C GLY A 63 -1.84 -26.28 -6.86
N PRO A 64 -1.18 -26.60 -8.01
CA PRO A 64 -0.71 -25.61 -9.00
C PRO A 64 -1.83 -24.75 -9.60
N GLY A 65 -3.06 -25.26 -9.64
CA GLY A 65 -4.24 -24.54 -10.11
C GLY A 65 -4.58 -23.29 -9.28
N ALA A 66 -4.11 -23.22 -8.04
CA ALA A 66 -4.30 -22.04 -7.19
C ALA A 66 -3.68 -20.78 -7.83
N ILE A 67 -2.54 -20.90 -8.49
CA ILE A 67 -1.86 -19.78 -9.18
C ILE A 67 -2.74 -19.19 -10.27
N PHE A 68 -3.39 -20.03 -11.06
CA PHE A 68 -4.31 -19.57 -12.10
C PHE A 68 -5.45 -18.72 -11.51
N TRP A 69 -6.07 -19.21 -10.45
CA TRP A 69 -7.15 -18.47 -9.79
C TRP A 69 -6.66 -17.18 -9.10
N MET A 70 -5.46 -17.17 -8.59
CA MET A 70 -4.84 -15.95 -8.06
C MET A 70 -4.65 -14.90 -9.17
N TRP A 71 -4.25 -15.28 -10.38
CA TRP A 71 -4.15 -14.37 -11.52
C TRP A 71 -5.51 -13.83 -11.95
N VAL A 72 -6.53 -14.69 -12.00
CA VAL A 72 -7.90 -14.26 -12.31
C VAL A 72 -8.40 -13.25 -11.28
N ALA A 73 -8.22 -13.54 -10.00
CA ALA A 73 -8.60 -12.65 -8.91
C ALA A 73 -7.83 -11.32 -8.99
N ALA A 74 -6.52 -11.35 -9.26
CA ALA A 74 -5.71 -10.15 -9.42
C ALA A 74 -6.18 -9.29 -10.61
N PHE A 75 -6.47 -9.90 -11.73
CA PHE A 75 -6.99 -9.20 -12.91
C PHE A 75 -8.31 -8.49 -12.62
N LEU A 76 -9.24 -9.14 -11.93
CA LEU A 76 -10.49 -8.52 -11.52
C LEU A 76 -10.28 -7.42 -10.47
N GLY A 77 -9.34 -7.63 -9.54
CA GLY A 77 -8.97 -6.68 -8.50
C GLY A 77 -8.39 -5.36 -9.02
N MET A 78 -7.77 -5.37 -10.20
CA MET A 78 -7.24 -4.13 -10.82
C MET A 78 -8.29 -3.03 -10.98
N ALA A 79 -9.53 -3.38 -11.29
CA ALA A 79 -10.62 -2.41 -11.43
C ALA A 79 -10.97 -1.76 -10.10
N THR A 80 -10.93 -2.51 -9.01
CA THR A 80 -11.19 -2.01 -7.65
C THR A 80 -10.13 -1.01 -7.23
N ILE A 81 -8.85 -1.36 -7.37
CA ILE A 81 -7.72 -0.47 -7.04
C ILE A 81 -7.76 0.79 -7.90
N TYR A 82 -8.09 0.68 -9.18
CA TYR A 82 -8.23 1.83 -10.07
C TYR A 82 -9.32 2.80 -9.59
N CYS A 83 -10.50 2.28 -9.22
CA CYS A 83 -11.59 3.10 -8.69
C CYS A 83 -11.19 3.77 -7.36
N GLU A 84 -10.54 3.03 -6.49
CA GLU A 84 -10.05 3.53 -5.20
C GLU A 84 -9.02 4.67 -5.38
N ALA A 85 -8.05 4.49 -6.26
CA ALA A 85 -7.06 5.50 -6.58
C ALA A 85 -7.67 6.78 -7.15
N ILE A 86 -8.67 6.66 -8.05
CA ILE A 86 -9.41 7.82 -8.57
C ILE A 86 -10.16 8.54 -7.45
N MET A 87 -10.85 7.81 -6.58
CA MET A 87 -11.58 8.42 -5.46
C MET A 87 -10.61 9.12 -4.50
N ALA A 88 -9.49 8.51 -4.18
CA ALA A 88 -8.45 9.10 -3.35
C ALA A 88 -7.92 10.41 -3.94
N GLN A 89 -7.67 10.45 -5.25
CA GLN A 89 -7.23 11.67 -5.94
C GLN A 89 -8.32 12.73 -6.04
N LYS A 90 -9.57 12.35 -6.29
CA LYS A 90 -10.70 13.27 -6.44
C LYS A 90 -11.04 13.98 -5.12
N TYR A 91 -10.98 13.28 -4.01
CA TYR A 91 -11.40 13.76 -2.70
C TYR A 91 -10.23 14.17 -1.79
N LYS A 92 -9.01 14.23 -2.34
CA LYS A 92 -7.86 14.73 -1.58
C LYS A 92 -8.07 16.20 -1.17
N LYS A 93 -7.56 16.54 -0.01
CA LYS A 93 -7.55 17.91 0.50
C LYS A 93 -6.10 18.36 0.67
N ILE A 94 -5.85 19.61 0.35
CA ILE A 94 -4.56 20.26 0.59
C ILE A 94 -4.73 21.12 1.82
N GLY A 95 -3.96 20.83 2.87
CA GLY A 95 -3.95 21.62 4.10
C GLY A 95 -3.32 23.00 3.87
N LYS A 96 -3.49 23.90 4.83
CA LYS A 96 -2.87 25.25 4.80
C LYS A 96 -1.34 25.15 4.75
N ASP A 97 -0.78 24.07 5.26
CA ASP A 97 0.66 23.78 5.31
C ASP A 97 1.18 23.13 4.01
N GLY A 98 0.37 23.06 2.96
CA GLY A 98 0.70 22.38 1.70
C GLY A 98 0.63 20.85 1.78
N VAL A 99 0.37 20.27 2.94
CA VAL A 99 0.29 18.80 3.14
C VAL A 99 -0.97 18.26 2.47
N VAL A 100 -0.76 17.30 1.57
CA VAL A 100 -1.85 16.61 0.89
C VAL A 100 -2.36 15.48 1.77
N THR A 101 -3.66 15.52 2.10
CA THR A 101 -4.35 14.47 2.84
C THR A 101 -5.49 13.91 2.00
N GLY A 102 -5.74 12.61 2.08
CA GLY A 102 -6.77 11.94 1.29
C GLY A 102 -7.03 10.52 1.80
N GLY A 103 -7.68 9.73 0.96
CA GLY A 103 -7.97 8.33 1.25
C GLY A 103 -9.42 8.07 1.67
N PRO A 104 -9.71 6.84 2.18
CA PRO A 104 -11.08 6.37 2.39
C PRO A 104 -11.94 7.26 3.28
N VAL A 105 -11.37 7.80 4.35
CA VAL A 105 -12.08 8.69 5.28
C VAL A 105 -12.69 9.90 4.57
N TYR A 106 -12.00 10.43 3.57
CA TYR A 106 -12.44 11.63 2.84
C TYR A 106 -13.57 11.32 1.87
N TYR A 107 -13.47 10.23 1.09
CA TYR A 107 -14.53 9.88 0.15
C TYR A 107 -15.75 9.24 0.84
N ILE A 108 -15.59 8.55 1.99
CA ILE A 108 -16.72 8.11 2.81
C ILE A 108 -17.54 9.33 3.29
N ARG A 109 -16.87 10.37 3.78
CA ARG A 109 -17.54 11.61 4.22
C ARG A 109 -18.16 12.40 3.07
N ALA A 110 -17.65 12.26 1.86
CA ALA A 110 -18.23 12.89 0.68
C ALA A 110 -19.45 12.11 0.13
N ALA A 111 -19.41 10.78 0.24
CA ALA A 111 -20.51 9.91 -0.22
C ALA A 111 -21.70 9.93 0.77
N PHE A 112 -21.42 9.90 2.06
CA PHE A 112 -22.42 9.89 3.12
C PHE A 112 -22.38 11.22 3.88
N GLN A 113 -23.34 12.08 3.59
CA GLN A 113 -23.43 13.38 4.23
C GLN A 113 -24.02 13.28 5.64
N GLY A 114 -23.79 14.32 6.47
CA GLY A 114 -24.34 14.43 7.82
C GLY A 114 -23.54 13.62 8.87
N VAL A 115 -24.23 13.31 9.97
CA VAL A 115 -23.63 12.63 11.14
C VAL A 115 -23.25 11.20 10.80
N PHE A 116 -24.06 10.51 10.02
CA PHE A 116 -23.79 9.12 9.62
C PHE A 116 -22.44 8.97 8.90
N GLY A 117 -22.16 9.83 7.92
CA GLY A 117 -20.87 9.80 7.21
C GLY A 117 -19.67 10.10 8.10
N LYS A 118 -19.84 11.00 9.10
CA LYS A 118 -18.79 11.29 10.08
C LYS A 118 -18.49 10.08 10.97
N VAL A 119 -19.53 9.44 11.50
CA VAL A 119 -19.39 8.27 12.36
C VAL A 119 -18.77 7.10 11.60
N LEU A 120 -19.27 6.82 10.39
CA LEU A 120 -18.73 5.73 9.55
C LEU A 120 -17.26 5.95 9.21
N ALA A 121 -16.87 7.18 8.86
CA ALA A 121 -15.47 7.54 8.58
C ALA A 121 -14.58 7.42 9.83
N ALA A 122 -15.09 7.76 11.01
CA ALA A 122 -14.36 7.61 12.26
C ALA A 122 -14.16 6.14 12.62
N ILE A 123 -15.21 5.33 12.53
CA ILE A 123 -15.12 3.86 12.75
C ILE A 123 -14.08 3.26 11.78
N PHE A 124 -14.17 3.60 10.49
CA PHE A 124 -13.21 3.13 9.50
C PHE A 124 -11.77 3.52 9.86
N ALA A 125 -11.53 4.78 10.28
CA ALA A 125 -10.21 5.24 10.67
C ALA A 125 -9.65 4.46 11.87
N VAL A 126 -10.48 4.22 12.88
CA VAL A 126 -10.09 3.43 14.07
C VAL A 126 -9.75 2.00 13.68
N LEU A 127 -10.61 1.35 12.89
CA LEU A 127 -10.37 -0.02 12.42
C LEU A 127 -9.10 -0.11 11.56
N LEU A 128 -8.83 0.90 10.73
CA LEU A 128 -7.63 0.96 9.92
C LEU A 128 -6.35 1.08 10.78
N ILE A 129 -6.39 1.89 11.86
CA ILE A 129 -5.29 2.00 12.81
C ILE A 129 -5.02 0.64 13.47
N PHE A 130 -6.04 -0.08 13.91
CA PHE A 130 -5.86 -1.41 14.48
C PHE A 130 -5.35 -2.43 13.46
N ALA A 131 -5.92 -2.44 12.25
CA ALA A 131 -5.54 -3.39 11.22
C ALA A 131 -4.09 -3.18 10.72
N LEU A 132 -3.72 -1.96 10.37
CA LEU A 132 -2.40 -1.67 9.79
C LEU A 132 -1.37 -1.29 10.86
N GLY A 133 -1.77 -0.53 11.90
CA GLY A 133 -0.85 -0.09 12.95
C GLY A 133 -0.40 -1.20 13.89
N PHE A 134 -1.27 -2.18 14.15
CA PHE A 134 -0.96 -3.28 15.07
C PHE A 134 -0.88 -4.63 14.36
N MET A 135 -1.99 -5.12 13.81
CA MET A 135 -2.06 -6.49 13.29
C MET A 135 -1.12 -6.73 12.11
N GLY A 136 -1.14 -5.86 11.11
CA GLY A 136 -0.30 -6.00 9.92
C GLY A 136 1.19 -5.94 10.24
N ASN A 137 1.60 -4.98 11.06
CA ASN A 137 3.00 -4.82 11.45
C ASN A 137 3.49 -5.96 12.37
N ALA A 138 2.63 -6.46 13.29
CA ALA A 138 2.97 -7.58 14.15
C ALA A 138 3.24 -8.86 13.34
N VAL A 139 2.41 -9.18 12.35
CA VAL A 139 2.60 -10.35 11.49
C VAL A 139 3.90 -10.23 10.69
N GLN A 140 4.18 -9.07 10.11
CA GLN A 140 5.37 -8.89 9.28
C GLN A 140 6.66 -8.94 10.12
N SER A 141 6.71 -8.22 11.23
CA SER A 141 7.89 -8.24 12.13
C SER A 141 8.14 -9.62 12.71
N ASN A 142 7.09 -10.36 13.08
CA ASN A 142 7.22 -11.74 13.53
C ASN A 142 7.79 -12.66 12.44
N SER A 143 7.32 -12.55 11.20
CA SER A 143 7.82 -13.35 10.08
C SER A 143 9.30 -13.06 9.77
N ILE A 144 9.70 -11.79 9.81
CA ILE A 144 11.09 -11.39 9.64
C ILE A 144 11.94 -11.99 10.77
N ALA A 145 11.52 -11.80 12.02
CA ALA A 145 12.25 -12.30 13.18
C ALA A 145 12.38 -13.83 13.19
N ALA A 146 11.32 -14.55 12.81
CA ALA A 146 11.35 -16.00 12.66
C ALA A 146 12.30 -16.46 11.56
N SER A 147 12.33 -15.76 10.43
CA SER A 147 13.25 -16.06 9.32
C SER A 147 14.71 -15.88 9.72
N PHE A 148 15.04 -14.80 10.43
CA PHE A 148 16.39 -14.58 10.97
C PHE A 148 16.78 -15.61 12.02
N HIS A 149 15.84 -16.00 12.87
CA HIS A 149 16.08 -17.06 13.84
C HIS A 149 16.39 -18.39 13.16
N THR A 150 15.61 -18.77 12.14
CA THR A 150 15.82 -20.02 11.41
C THR A 150 17.11 -20.03 10.62
N ALA A 151 17.47 -18.90 9.97
CA ALA A 151 18.64 -18.83 9.10
C ALA A 151 19.97 -18.66 9.85
N PHE A 152 19.97 -17.89 10.94
CA PHE A 152 21.19 -17.45 11.63
C PHE A 152 21.22 -17.78 13.12
N GLY A 153 20.15 -18.38 13.68
CA GLY A 153 20.06 -18.67 15.13
C GLY A 153 19.90 -17.42 16.02
N ILE A 154 19.65 -16.25 15.41
CA ILE A 154 19.52 -14.99 16.14
C ILE A 154 18.20 -14.99 16.93
N PRO A 155 18.21 -14.71 18.26
CA PRO A 155 16.98 -14.61 19.04
C PRO A 155 16.01 -13.58 18.45
N GLN A 156 14.72 -13.94 18.36
CA GLN A 156 13.69 -13.11 17.71
C GLN A 156 13.57 -11.71 18.31
N TRP A 157 13.76 -11.57 19.62
CA TRP A 157 13.69 -10.28 20.30
C TRP A 157 14.80 -9.30 19.87
N ILE A 158 16.00 -9.81 19.55
CA ILE A 158 17.11 -8.97 19.02
C ILE A 158 16.72 -8.42 17.66
N THR A 159 16.25 -9.28 16.76
CA THR A 159 15.76 -8.86 15.43
C THR A 159 14.62 -7.85 15.56
N GLY A 160 13.70 -8.05 16.51
CA GLY A 160 12.60 -7.13 16.78
C GLY A 160 13.08 -5.73 17.20
N ILE A 161 14.07 -5.65 18.10
CA ILE A 161 14.67 -4.38 18.53
C ILE A 161 15.36 -3.68 17.34
N VAL A 162 16.12 -4.41 16.54
CA VAL A 162 16.81 -3.84 15.37
C VAL A 162 15.81 -3.26 14.40
N ILE A 163 14.73 -3.99 14.07
CA ILE A 163 13.66 -3.49 13.19
C ILE A 163 13.02 -2.25 13.80
N ALA A 164 12.71 -2.25 15.09
CA ALA A 164 12.08 -1.10 15.76
C ALA A 164 12.96 0.15 15.68
N VAL A 165 14.26 0.03 15.89
CA VAL A 165 15.23 1.15 15.81
C VAL A 165 15.29 1.68 14.37
N ILE A 166 15.37 0.79 13.37
CA ILE A 166 15.39 1.19 11.95
C ILE A 166 14.09 1.93 11.57
N CYS A 167 12.95 1.38 11.95
CA CYS A 167 11.66 2.00 11.70
C CYS A 167 11.53 3.36 12.37
N LEU A 168 11.94 3.48 13.63
CA LEU A 168 11.94 4.76 14.35
C LEU A 168 12.78 5.80 13.61
N PHE A 169 13.98 5.43 13.18
CA PHE A 169 14.87 6.32 12.43
C PHE A 169 14.27 6.76 11.08
N ILE A 170 13.58 5.86 10.37
CA ILE A 170 12.93 6.19 9.10
C ILE A 170 11.74 7.12 9.34
N PHE A 171 10.86 6.79 10.30
CA PHE A 171 9.63 7.54 10.55
C PHE A 171 9.86 8.95 11.07
N THR A 172 10.92 9.18 11.86
CA THR A 172 11.28 10.52 12.32
C THR A 172 11.63 11.48 11.19
N GLY A 173 11.96 10.96 9.99
CA GLY A 173 12.22 11.77 8.79
C GLY A 173 10.99 12.13 7.96
N GLY A 174 9.80 11.68 8.37
CA GLY A 174 8.54 11.95 7.69
C GLY A 174 8.40 11.33 6.30
N MET A 175 7.34 11.73 5.58
CA MET A 175 6.99 11.17 4.26
C MET A 175 8.12 11.25 3.22
N LYS A 176 8.92 12.32 3.25
CA LYS A 176 10.05 12.49 2.30
C LYS A 176 11.15 11.45 2.52
N ARG A 177 11.36 11.00 3.76
CA ARG A 177 12.34 9.95 4.07
C ARG A 177 11.79 8.57 3.73
N ILE A 178 10.53 8.30 4.06
CA ILE A 178 9.87 7.04 3.72
C ILE A 178 9.90 6.79 2.20
N ALA A 179 9.68 7.82 1.39
CA ALA A 179 9.69 7.70 -0.07
C ALA A 179 11.11 7.55 -0.69
N LYS A 180 12.18 7.75 0.09
CA LYS A 180 13.57 7.60 -0.36
C LYS A 180 14.20 6.25 0.02
N VAL A 181 13.65 5.57 0.99
CA VAL A 181 14.08 4.24 1.43
C VAL A 181 13.42 3.14 0.62
#